data_921d24b7e4044245541545eda97ef773
#
_entry.id   921d24b7e4044245541545eda97ef773
#
_cell.length_a   1.000
_cell.length_b   1.000
_cell.length_c   1.000
_cell.angle_alpha   90.00
_cell.angle_beta   90.00
_cell.angle_gamma   90.00
#
_symmetry.space_group_name_H-M   'P 1'
#
loop_
_entity.id
_entity.type
_entity.pdbx_description
1 polymer ?
#
loop_
_entity_poly.entity_id
_entity_poly.type
_entity_poly.pdbx_seq_one_letter_code
_entity_poly.pdbx_strand_id
1 'polypeptide(L)'
;VRIDLHTHSTASDGTDSPTELVRNAAAAGLDVVALTDHDTVSGYAEAAAALAGTRLTLVTGAELSCKVGGISMHMLAYLFDPAEPRLHEARELVRDDRVPRAHGMVAKLQELGVPVTWEQVARIAGDGSVGRPHIATAMVELGVVPTVSDAFTSEWLANDGRVYVEKAEFDPFEAVRLVKAAGGVTVFAHPGAHKRGETVPDEVIAELAAAGLDGLEVDHVDHEPATRERLRGLARELRLLATGSSDYHGTRKTVPLGACTTPPEVLADIAARATGAEPISAV
;
A
#
# COMPACT_ATOMS: atom_id res chain seq x y z
N VAL A 1 23.17 4.25 -3.16
CA VAL A 1 21.83 4.86 -3.00
C VAL A 1 20.88 3.77 -2.58
N ARG A 2 20.20 3.94 -1.41
CA ARG A 2 19.22 3.01 -0.85
C ARG A 2 17.84 3.63 -0.96
N ILE A 3 16.94 2.94 -1.66
CA ILE A 3 15.64 3.47 -2.08
C ILE A 3 14.55 2.50 -1.64
N ASP A 4 13.59 2.96 -0.83
CA ASP A 4 12.42 2.20 -0.41
C ASP A 4 11.15 2.91 -0.91
N LEU A 5 10.45 2.30 -1.87
CA LEU A 5 9.33 2.94 -2.55
C LEU A 5 7.95 2.47 -2.07
N HIS A 6 7.87 1.70 -0.95
CA HIS A 6 6.59 1.24 -0.42
C HIS A 6 6.61 1.23 1.10
N THR A 7 6.02 2.28 1.70
CA THR A 7 5.95 2.43 3.15
C THR A 7 4.64 3.10 3.57
N HIS A 8 4.19 2.77 4.78
CA HIS A 8 2.93 3.24 5.35
C HIS A 8 3.13 3.99 6.66
N SER A 9 2.28 4.99 6.87
CA SER A 9 2.23 5.77 8.09
C SER A 9 0.87 5.64 8.81
N THR A 10 0.70 6.37 9.91
CA THR A 10 -0.61 6.47 10.58
C THR A 10 -1.67 7.19 9.74
N ALA A 11 -1.33 7.77 8.60
CA ALA A 11 -2.34 8.27 7.65
C ALA A 11 -3.18 7.13 7.04
N SER A 12 -2.67 5.89 7.07
CA SER A 12 -3.45 4.68 6.77
C SER A 12 -3.36 3.66 7.90
N ASP A 13 -2.52 2.65 7.77
CA ASP A 13 -2.44 1.53 8.70
C ASP A 13 -1.03 1.20 9.21
N GLY A 14 -0.06 2.08 8.98
CA GLY A 14 1.22 2.07 9.67
C GLY A 14 1.09 2.50 11.14
N THR A 15 2.17 2.36 11.92
CA THR A 15 2.20 2.79 13.33
C THR A 15 3.03 4.04 13.56
N ASP A 16 3.87 4.44 12.61
CA ASP A 16 4.67 5.65 12.66
C ASP A 16 3.89 6.80 12.03
N SER A 17 3.88 7.98 12.63
CA SER A 17 3.39 9.18 11.95
C SER A 17 4.24 9.46 10.69
N PRO A 18 3.73 10.24 9.71
CA PRO A 18 4.53 10.62 8.55
C PRO A 18 5.88 11.25 8.93
N THR A 19 5.92 12.03 10.02
CA THR A 19 7.16 12.60 10.58
C THR A 19 8.11 11.52 11.10
N GLU A 20 7.60 10.56 11.88
CA GLU A 20 8.41 9.47 12.43
C GLU A 20 8.92 8.55 11.32
N LEU A 21 8.10 8.24 10.32
CA LEU A 21 8.51 7.47 9.15
C LEU A 21 9.72 8.11 8.44
N VAL A 22 9.66 9.41 8.15
CA VAL A 22 10.77 10.15 7.50
C VAL A 22 12.03 10.10 8.36
N ARG A 23 11.93 10.33 9.67
CA ARG A 23 13.06 10.27 10.60
C ARG A 23 13.64 8.87 10.70
N ASN A 24 12.80 7.85 10.78
CA ASN A 24 13.21 6.45 10.85
C ASN A 24 13.87 6.01 9.53
N ALA A 25 13.37 6.46 8.37
CA ALA A 25 13.97 6.22 7.07
C ALA A 25 15.38 6.83 6.97
N ALA A 26 15.55 8.08 7.41
CA ALA A 26 16.87 8.72 7.49
C ALA A 26 17.82 7.99 8.45
N ALA A 27 17.34 7.58 9.62
CA ALA A 27 18.11 6.83 10.61
C ALA A 27 18.49 5.42 10.12
N ALA A 28 17.64 4.78 9.31
CA ALA A 28 17.93 3.51 8.63
C ALA A 28 18.94 3.65 7.49
N GLY A 29 19.38 4.86 7.15
CA GLY A 29 20.34 5.14 6.10
C GLY A 29 19.74 4.99 4.69
N LEU A 30 18.46 5.29 4.52
CA LEU A 30 17.87 5.44 3.20
C LEU A 30 18.24 6.81 2.61
N ASP A 31 18.39 6.85 1.29
CA ASP A 31 18.55 8.08 0.53
C ASP A 31 17.20 8.57 -0.02
N VAL A 32 16.29 7.61 -0.30
CA VAL A 32 14.95 7.90 -0.80
C VAL A 32 13.93 7.01 -0.11
N VAL A 33 12.80 7.58 0.28
CA VAL A 33 11.62 6.86 0.77
C VAL A 33 10.37 7.34 0.03
N ALA A 34 9.45 6.43 -0.30
CA ALA A 34 8.12 6.82 -0.73
C ALA A 34 7.12 6.67 0.42
N LEU A 35 6.22 7.65 0.56
CA LEU A 35 5.03 7.53 1.40
C LEU A 35 3.88 7.10 0.50
N THR A 36 3.35 5.88 0.74
CA THR A 36 2.36 5.22 -0.12
C THR A 36 1.16 4.71 0.67
N ASP A 37 0.65 5.50 1.58
CA ASP A 37 -0.51 5.16 2.41
C ASP A 37 -1.72 4.71 1.58
N HIS A 38 -2.49 3.76 2.13
CA HIS A 38 -3.66 3.19 1.44
C HIS A 38 -4.72 4.23 1.12
N ASP A 39 -4.99 4.44 -0.17
CA ASP A 39 -6.04 5.25 -0.76
C ASP A 39 -6.05 6.72 -0.31
N THR A 40 -4.98 7.21 0.34
CA THR A 40 -4.89 8.57 0.87
C THR A 40 -3.57 9.26 0.54
N VAL A 41 -3.59 10.58 0.58
CA VAL A 41 -2.43 11.47 0.42
C VAL A 41 -2.28 12.43 1.61
N SER A 42 -3.06 12.21 2.67
CA SER A 42 -3.16 13.14 3.82
C SER A 42 -1.84 13.32 4.57
N GLY A 43 -0.93 12.32 4.50
CA GLY A 43 0.39 12.37 5.14
C GLY A 43 1.44 13.22 4.41
N TYR A 44 1.22 13.67 3.17
CA TYR A 44 2.24 14.30 2.34
C TYR A 44 2.84 15.57 2.94
N ALA A 45 1.98 16.48 3.42
CA ALA A 45 2.45 17.76 3.96
C ALA A 45 3.33 17.58 5.21
N GLU A 46 2.93 16.66 6.10
CA GLU A 46 3.67 16.33 7.30
C GLU A 46 5.01 15.65 6.97
N ALA A 47 5.00 14.66 6.08
CA ALA A 47 6.23 13.99 5.64
C ALA A 47 7.20 14.95 4.96
N ALA A 48 6.71 15.84 4.08
CA ALA A 48 7.53 16.86 3.42
C ALA A 48 8.16 17.82 4.42
N ALA A 49 7.41 18.28 5.42
CA ALA A 49 7.94 19.15 6.48
C ALA A 49 9.04 18.46 7.31
N ALA A 50 8.93 17.14 7.51
CA ALA A 50 9.89 16.35 8.27
C ALA A 50 11.24 16.13 7.57
N LEU A 51 11.37 16.44 6.27
CA LEU A 51 12.64 16.36 5.52
C LEU A 51 13.68 17.38 6.02
N ALA A 52 13.25 18.46 6.66
CA ALA A 52 14.13 19.50 7.16
C ALA A 52 15.27 18.93 8.03
N GLY A 53 16.52 19.23 7.66
CA GLY A 53 17.72 18.74 8.35
C GLY A 53 18.11 17.29 8.01
N THR A 54 17.44 16.65 7.06
CA THR A 54 17.81 15.33 6.53
C THR A 54 18.49 15.46 5.15
N ARG A 55 19.01 14.34 4.62
CA ARG A 55 19.43 14.21 3.21
C ARG A 55 18.47 13.34 2.40
N LEU A 56 17.34 13.00 3.02
CA LEU A 56 16.36 12.10 2.44
C LEU A 56 15.57 12.82 1.35
N THR A 57 15.28 12.10 0.27
CA THR A 57 14.31 12.51 -0.75
C THR A 57 13.01 11.74 -0.51
N LEU A 58 11.88 12.44 -0.52
CA LEU A 58 10.55 11.89 -0.42
C LEU A 58 9.94 11.75 -1.82
N VAL A 59 9.48 10.55 -2.15
CA VAL A 59 8.60 10.28 -3.29
C VAL A 59 7.16 10.23 -2.76
N THR A 60 6.29 11.09 -3.26
CA THR A 60 4.87 11.05 -2.93
C THR A 60 4.18 9.97 -3.74
N GLY A 61 3.33 9.17 -3.08
CA GLY A 61 2.58 8.08 -3.71
C GLY A 61 1.42 7.60 -2.86
N ALA A 62 0.61 6.73 -3.42
CA ALA A 62 -0.46 6.03 -2.70
C ALA A 62 -0.51 4.56 -3.13
N GLU A 63 -0.91 3.68 -2.23
CA GLU A 63 -1.24 2.30 -2.55
C GLU A 63 -2.75 2.20 -2.74
N LEU A 64 -3.20 2.13 -4.00
CA LEU A 64 -4.61 2.06 -4.36
C LEU A 64 -5.15 0.64 -4.18
N SER A 65 -6.28 0.52 -3.47
CA SER A 65 -6.99 -0.75 -3.31
C SER A 65 -7.74 -1.11 -4.58
N CYS A 66 -7.36 -2.19 -5.25
CA CYS A 66 -7.93 -2.65 -6.51
C CYS A 66 -8.51 -4.06 -6.43
N LYS A 67 -9.41 -4.42 -7.37
CA LYS A 67 -9.97 -5.76 -7.50
C LYS A 67 -10.19 -6.12 -8.96
N VAL A 68 -9.77 -7.34 -9.35
CA VAL A 68 -9.98 -7.89 -10.69
C VAL A 68 -10.39 -9.35 -10.60
N GLY A 69 -11.45 -9.75 -11.28
CA GLY A 69 -11.91 -11.13 -11.28
C GLY A 69 -12.23 -11.71 -9.90
N GLY A 70 -12.57 -10.87 -8.92
CA GLY A 70 -12.77 -11.29 -7.52
C GLY A 70 -11.50 -11.27 -6.66
N ILE A 71 -10.32 -11.12 -7.26
CA ILE A 71 -9.03 -11.10 -6.57
C ILE A 71 -8.69 -9.66 -6.16
N SER A 72 -8.51 -9.40 -4.85
CA SER A 72 -8.00 -8.11 -4.37
C SER A 72 -6.51 -7.99 -4.68
N MET A 73 -6.12 -6.84 -5.18
CA MET A 73 -4.74 -6.48 -5.47
C MET A 73 -4.49 -5.01 -5.09
N HIS A 74 -3.22 -4.62 -5.05
CA HIS A 74 -2.85 -3.23 -4.79
C HIS A 74 -2.03 -2.65 -5.93
N MET A 75 -2.23 -1.36 -6.18
CA MET A 75 -1.53 -0.59 -7.19
C MET A 75 -0.81 0.59 -6.55
N LEU A 76 0.51 0.58 -6.57
CA LEU A 76 1.29 1.76 -6.18
C LEU A 76 1.16 2.82 -7.28
N ALA A 77 0.82 4.01 -6.88
CA ALA A 77 0.77 5.20 -7.73
C ALA A 77 1.82 6.19 -7.22
N TYR A 78 2.75 6.60 -8.07
CA TYR A 78 3.82 7.52 -7.70
C TYR A 78 3.70 8.84 -8.45
N LEU A 79 4.06 9.93 -7.78
CA LEU A 79 4.29 11.26 -8.36
C LEU A 79 3.13 11.77 -9.23
N PHE A 80 1.91 11.38 -8.90
CA PHE A 80 0.70 11.90 -9.54
C PHE A 80 0.30 13.25 -8.93
N ASP A 81 -0.46 14.06 -9.66
CA ASP A 81 -1.11 15.24 -9.10
C ASP A 81 -2.24 14.80 -8.15
N PRO A 82 -2.11 15.02 -6.81
CA PRO A 82 -3.12 14.61 -5.84
C PRO A 82 -4.44 15.39 -5.98
N ALA A 83 -4.45 16.51 -6.67
CA ALA A 83 -5.60 17.36 -6.90
C ALA A 83 -6.32 17.07 -8.24
N GLU A 84 -5.83 16.12 -9.05
CA GLU A 84 -6.54 15.73 -10.28
C GLU A 84 -7.95 15.25 -9.92
N PRO A 85 -9.01 15.90 -10.44
CA PRO A 85 -10.36 15.75 -9.88
C PRO A 85 -10.91 14.32 -9.91
N ARG A 86 -10.67 13.58 -11.00
CA ARG A 86 -11.23 12.23 -11.18
C ARG A 86 -10.53 11.19 -10.27
N LEU A 87 -9.20 11.27 -10.17
CA LEU A 87 -8.44 10.39 -9.28
C LEU A 87 -8.73 10.74 -7.82
N HIS A 88 -8.87 12.03 -7.50
CA HIS A 88 -9.24 12.47 -6.17
C HIS A 88 -10.60 11.92 -5.76
N GLU A 89 -11.66 12.14 -6.57
CA GLU A 89 -13.01 11.64 -6.32
C GLU A 89 -13.03 10.10 -6.15
N ALA A 90 -12.35 9.37 -7.02
CA ALA A 90 -12.30 7.92 -6.95
C ALA A 90 -11.59 7.41 -5.67
N ARG A 91 -10.51 8.07 -5.23
CA ARG A 91 -9.83 7.74 -3.95
C ARG A 91 -10.72 8.03 -2.75
N GLU A 92 -11.42 9.17 -2.76
CA GLU A 92 -12.35 9.54 -1.68
C GLU A 92 -13.47 8.49 -1.55
N LEU A 93 -14.05 8.03 -2.66
CA LEU A 93 -15.06 6.96 -2.68
C LEU A 93 -14.54 5.67 -2.01
N VAL A 94 -13.34 5.22 -2.37
CA VAL A 94 -12.75 4.00 -1.80
C VAL A 94 -12.41 4.20 -0.32
N ARG A 95 -11.89 5.37 0.05
CA ARG A 95 -11.59 5.71 1.44
C ARG A 95 -12.85 5.79 2.30
N ASP A 96 -13.89 6.45 1.82
CA ASP A 96 -15.11 6.69 2.58
C ASP A 96 -15.92 5.40 2.80
N ASP A 97 -15.78 4.39 1.93
CA ASP A 97 -16.35 3.06 2.12
C ASP A 97 -15.69 2.28 3.27
N ARG A 98 -14.48 2.66 3.70
CA ARG A 98 -13.75 1.93 4.75
C ARG A 98 -14.46 1.95 6.10
N VAL A 99 -15.10 3.06 6.47
CA VAL A 99 -15.81 3.20 7.76
C VAL A 99 -17.07 2.35 7.78
N PRO A 100 -18.03 2.46 6.85
CA PRO A 100 -19.20 1.58 6.79
C PRO A 100 -18.83 0.09 6.74
N ARG A 101 -17.80 -0.24 5.97
CA ARG A 101 -17.29 -1.60 5.87
C ARG A 101 -16.77 -2.11 7.22
N ALA A 102 -15.96 -1.33 7.92
CA ALA A 102 -15.44 -1.70 9.24
C ALA A 102 -16.56 -1.89 10.27
N HIS A 103 -17.59 -1.05 10.26
CA HIS A 103 -18.80 -1.24 11.07
C HIS A 103 -19.49 -2.58 10.75
N GLY A 104 -19.65 -2.92 9.47
CA GLY A 104 -20.23 -4.20 9.05
C GLY A 104 -19.40 -5.40 9.54
N MET A 105 -18.08 -5.30 9.50
CA MET A 105 -17.18 -6.36 10.01
C MET A 105 -17.26 -6.49 11.54
N VAL A 106 -17.31 -5.37 12.27
CA VAL A 106 -17.50 -5.36 13.73
C VAL A 106 -18.85 -6.01 14.09
N ALA A 107 -19.93 -5.68 13.39
CA ALA A 107 -21.24 -6.30 13.61
C ALA A 107 -21.20 -7.83 13.42
N LYS A 108 -20.56 -8.30 12.34
CA LYS A 108 -20.38 -9.74 12.11
C LYS A 108 -19.54 -10.42 13.21
N LEU A 109 -18.49 -9.77 13.72
CA LEU A 109 -17.73 -10.29 14.86
C LEU A 109 -18.61 -10.42 16.10
N GLN A 110 -19.44 -9.44 16.40
CA GLN A 110 -20.38 -9.47 17.53
C GLN A 110 -21.43 -10.57 17.37
N GLU A 111 -21.96 -10.81 16.17
CA GLU A 111 -22.84 -11.94 15.88
C GLU A 111 -22.17 -13.29 16.13
N LEU A 112 -20.84 -13.37 15.96
CA LEU A 112 -20.04 -14.57 16.27
C LEU A 112 -19.62 -14.65 17.75
N GLY A 113 -20.10 -13.74 18.61
CA GLY A 113 -19.79 -13.72 20.04
C GLY A 113 -18.44 -13.06 20.39
N VAL A 114 -17.79 -12.41 19.44
CA VAL A 114 -16.53 -11.67 19.66
C VAL A 114 -16.85 -10.23 20.03
N PRO A 115 -16.52 -9.76 21.26
CA PRO A 115 -16.99 -8.47 21.76
C PRO A 115 -16.13 -7.26 21.30
N VAL A 116 -15.69 -7.26 20.05
CA VAL A 116 -15.03 -6.09 19.42
C VAL A 116 -16.05 -4.99 19.27
N THR A 117 -15.70 -3.75 19.64
CA THR A 117 -16.57 -2.57 19.46
C THR A 117 -16.00 -1.62 18.43
N TRP A 118 -16.89 -0.81 17.85
CA TRP A 118 -16.45 0.26 16.93
C TRP A 118 -15.52 1.26 17.62
N GLU A 119 -15.82 1.62 18.88
CA GLU A 119 -15.03 2.58 19.66
C GLU A 119 -13.58 2.10 19.85
N GLN A 120 -13.38 0.77 20.03
CA GLN A 120 -12.03 0.19 20.10
C GLN A 120 -11.31 0.31 18.77
N VAL A 121 -11.99 -0.04 17.67
CA VAL A 121 -11.41 0.03 16.32
C VAL A 121 -11.09 1.49 15.94
N ALA A 122 -11.99 2.43 16.21
CA ALA A 122 -11.81 3.85 15.95
C ALA A 122 -10.63 4.42 16.76
N ARG A 123 -10.51 4.05 18.05
CA ARG A 123 -9.39 4.45 18.91
C ARG A 123 -8.05 3.95 18.35
N ILE A 124 -8.01 2.70 17.85
CA ILE A 124 -6.79 2.11 17.29
C ILE A 124 -6.43 2.77 15.95
N ALA A 125 -7.42 3.12 15.13
CA ALA A 125 -7.22 3.79 13.85
C ALA A 125 -6.80 5.26 14.02
N GLY A 126 -7.19 5.91 15.13
CA GLY A 126 -6.95 7.34 15.34
C GLY A 126 -7.59 8.18 14.23
N ASP A 127 -6.87 9.18 13.74
CA ASP A 127 -7.31 10.05 12.63
C ASP A 127 -6.99 9.45 11.24
N GLY A 128 -6.40 8.26 11.20
CA GLY A 128 -6.01 7.58 9.97
C GLY A 128 -7.16 6.84 9.29
N SER A 129 -6.89 6.34 8.09
CA SER A 129 -7.85 5.53 7.33
C SER A 129 -8.05 4.15 7.97
N VAL A 130 -9.28 3.85 8.42
CA VAL A 130 -9.59 2.58 9.06
C VAL A 130 -9.47 1.39 8.10
N GLY A 131 -8.94 0.27 8.58
CA GLY A 131 -8.77 -0.95 7.79
C GLY A 131 -8.83 -2.23 8.64
N ARG A 132 -8.81 -3.38 7.99
CA ARG A 132 -8.78 -4.70 8.66
C ARG A 132 -7.67 -4.85 9.71
N PRO A 133 -6.45 -4.30 9.51
CA PRO A 133 -5.41 -4.37 10.54
C PRO A 133 -5.83 -3.75 11.88
N HIS A 134 -6.63 -2.69 11.88
CA HIS A 134 -7.14 -2.07 13.12
C HIS A 134 -8.14 -2.98 13.84
N ILE A 135 -9.02 -3.68 13.09
CA ILE A 135 -9.93 -4.69 13.63
C ILE A 135 -9.13 -5.87 14.20
N ALA A 136 -8.11 -6.35 13.47
CA ALA A 136 -7.22 -7.40 13.92
C ALA A 136 -6.51 -7.03 15.23
N THR A 137 -6.04 -5.79 15.35
CA THR A 137 -5.43 -5.27 16.58
C THR A 137 -6.43 -5.29 17.75
N ALA A 138 -7.69 -4.89 17.53
CA ALA A 138 -8.74 -4.98 18.55
C ALA A 138 -9.00 -6.43 18.97
N MET A 139 -8.96 -7.39 18.04
CA MET A 139 -9.09 -8.83 18.35
C MET A 139 -7.91 -9.34 19.19
N VAL A 140 -6.68 -8.86 18.92
CA VAL A 140 -5.49 -9.18 19.73
C VAL A 140 -5.62 -8.61 21.13
N GLU A 141 -6.03 -7.34 21.29
CA GLU A 141 -6.26 -6.72 22.60
C GLU A 141 -7.27 -7.49 23.47
N LEU A 142 -8.27 -8.13 22.84
CA LEU A 142 -9.28 -8.95 23.50
C LEU A 142 -8.84 -10.41 23.69
N GLY A 143 -7.64 -10.79 23.25
CA GLY A 143 -7.14 -12.16 23.34
C GLY A 143 -7.87 -13.18 22.45
N VAL A 144 -8.58 -12.71 21.42
CA VAL A 144 -9.29 -13.58 20.45
C VAL A 144 -8.30 -14.29 19.54
N VAL A 145 -7.24 -13.59 19.14
CA VAL A 145 -6.13 -14.13 18.35
C VAL A 145 -4.80 -13.70 18.96
N PRO A 146 -3.71 -14.50 18.81
CA PRO A 146 -2.40 -14.18 19.40
C PRO A 146 -1.72 -12.98 18.74
N THR A 147 -1.80 -12.88 17.41
CA THR A 147 -1.17 -11.83 16.62
C THR A 147 -2.11 -11.25 15.56
N VAL A 148 -1.79 -10.09 15.03
CA VAL A 148 -2.54 -9.47 13.92
C VAL A 148 -2.61 -10.41 12.72
N SER A 149 -1.53 -11.12 12.41
CA SER A 149 -1.48 -12.07 11.29
C SER A 149 -2.45 -13.24 11.46
N ASP A 150 -2.67 -13.72 12.69
CA ASP A 150 -3.58 -14.82 12.97
C ASP A 150 -5.06 -14.44 12.77
N ALA A 151 -5.37 -13.16 12.68
CA ALA A 151 -6.71 -12.69 12.35
C ALA A 151 -7.03 -12.82 10.84
N PHE A 152 -6.01 -12.92 9.96
CA PHE A 152 -6.22 -12.97 8.51
C PHE A 152 -6.38 -14.40 7.99
N THR A 153 -7.39 -15.08 8.49
CA THR A 153 -7.78 -16.46 8.12
C THR A 153 -9.22 -16.49 7.60
N SER A 154 -9.62 -17.60 6.97
CA SER A 154 -11.01 -17.84 6.56
C SER A 154 -11.99 -17.88 7.73
N GLU A 155 -11.52 -18.14 8.94
CA GLU A 155 -12.34 -18.02 10.14
C GLU A 155 -12.71 -16.57 10.45
N TRP A 156 -11.82 -15.60 10.14
CA TRP A 156 -11.98 -14.20 10.54
C TRP A 156 -11.95 -13.22 9.37
N LEU A 157 -10.81 -12.57 9.12
CA LEU A 157 -10.68 -11.33 8.32
C LEU A 157 -10.14 -11.54 6.90
N ALA A 158 -9.85 -12.78 6.46
CA ALA A 158 -9.44 -13.06 5.09
C ALA A 158 -10.53 -12.67 4.07
N ASN A 159 -10.21 -12.64 2.78
CA ASN A 159 -11.18 -12.27 1.74
C ASN A 159 -12.34 -13.27 1.60
N ASP A 160 -12.14 -14.53 2.03
CA ASP A 160 -13.14 -15.57 2.17
C ASP A 160 -13.63 -15.75 3.62
N GLY A 161 -13.22 -14.85 4.52
CA GLY A 161 -13.46 -14.94 5.95
C GLY A 161 -14.93 -14.72 6.34
N ARG A 162 -15.33 -15.31 7.48
CA ARG A 162 -16.71 -15.25 8.02
C ARG A 162 -17.17 -13.82 8.30
N VAL A 163 -16.26 -12.90 8.61
CA VAL A 163 -16.57 -11.50 8.88
C VAL A 163 -16.29 -10.59 7.67
N TYR A 164 -15.98 -11.17 6.52
CA TYR A 164 -15.74 -10.40 5.31
C TYR A 164 -16.96 -9.56 4.94
N VAL A 165 -16.70 -8.28 4.65
CA VAL A 165 -17.64 -7.34 4.04
C VAL A 165 -16.99 -6.81 2.78
N GLU A 166 -17.70 -6.81 1.67
CA GLU A 166 -17.23 -6.27 0.42
C GLU A 166 -16.87 -4.80 0.58
N LYS A 167 -15.87 -4.33 -0.13
CA LYS A 167 -15.39 -2.94 -0.09
C LYS A 167 -15.44 -2.34 -1.49
N ALA A 168 -15.56 -1.02 -1.56
CA ALA A 168 -15.24 -0.30 -2.77
C ALA A 168 -13.75 -0.48 -3.08
N GLU A 169 -13.45 -0.83 -4.32
CA GLU A 169 -12.08 -1.03 -4.84
C GLU A 169 -12.05 -0.50 -6.27
N PHE A 170 -10.89 -0.01 -6.68
CA PHE A 170 -10.70 0.35 -8.08
C PHE A 170 -10.76 -0.89 -8.98
N ASP A 171 -11.33 -0.76 -10.17
CA ASP A 171 -10.91 -1.59 -11.28
C ASP A 171 -9.45 -1.24 -11.61
N PRO A 172 -8.50 -2.19 -11.69
CA PRO A 172 -7.09 -1.87 -11.86
C PRO A 172 -6.77 -1.22 -13.22
N PHE A 173 -7.54 -1.50 -14.27
CA PHE A 173 -7.39 -0.83 -15.56
C PHE A 173 -7.81 0.64 -15.46
N GLU A 174 -8.88 0.91 -14.73
CA GLU A 174 -9.31 2.27 -14.44
C GLU A 174 -8.30 2.99 -13.54
N ALA A 175 -7.73 2.33 -12.52
CA ALA A 175 -6.68 2.89 -11.69
C ALA A 175 -5.46 3.33 -12.52
N VAL A 176 -4.97 2.47 -13.41
CA VAL A 176 -3.88 2.80 -14.34
C VAL A 176 -4.23 4.04 -15.16
N ARG A 177 -5.44 4.09 -15.73
CA ARG A 177 -5.90 5.21 -16.56
C ARG A 177 -5.99 6.52 -15.77
N LEU A 178 -6.54 6.49 -14.55
CA LEU A 178 -6.69 7.67 -13.70
C LEU A 178 -5.35 8.21 -13.23
N VAL A 179 -4.45 7.33 -12.77
CA VAL A 179 -3.11 7.72 -12.32
C VAL A 179 -2.30 8.32 -13.47
N LYS A 180 -2.38 7.73 -14.68
CA LYS A 180 -1.74 8.31 -15.87
C LYS A 180 -2.32 9.66 -16.24
N ALA A 181 -3.63 9.85 -16.16
CA ALA A 181 -4.27 11.14 -16.40
C ALA A 181 -3.83 12.21 -15.39
N ALA A 182 -3.54 11.78 -14.14
CA ALA A 182 -2.96 12.63 -13.10
C ALA A 182 -1.43 12.82 -13.24
N GLY A 183 -0.82 12.35 -14.33
CA GLY A 183 0.61 12.46 -14.58
C GLY A 183 1.47 11.54 -13.74
N GLY A 184 0.91 10.52 -13.11
CA GLY A 184 1.61 9.57 -12.25
C GLY A 184 2.11 8.31 -12.97
N VAL A 185 2.84 7.49 -12.22
CA VAL A 185 3.41 6.20 -12.63
C VAL A 185 2.83 5.09 -11.78
N THR A 186 2.44 3.97 -12.40
CA THR A 186 1.79 2.84 -11.73
C THR A 186 2.69 1.62 -11.63
N VAL A 187 2.70 0.99 -10.44
CA VAL A 187 3.44 -0.25 -10.19
C VAL A 187 2.53 -1.23 -9.44
N PHE A 188 2.39 -2.46 -9.95
CA PHE A 188 1.62 -3.50 -9.26
C PHE A 188 2.37 -3.95 -8.01
N ALA A 189 1.78 -3.70 -6.84
CA ALA A 189 2.35 -4.01 -5.53
C ALA A 189 2.35 -5.52 -5.24
N HIS A 190 3.46 -6.04 -4.74
CA HIS A 190 3.64 -7.42 -4.25
C HIS A 190 2.84 -8.51 -4.99
N PRO A 191 2.91 -8.61 -6.35
CA PRO A 191 2.04 -9.48 -7.16
C PRO A 191 2.17 -10.98 -6.88
N GLY A 192 3.23 -11.41 -6.22
CA GLY A 192 3.48 -12.80 -5.86
C GLY A 192 3.27 -13.14 -4.39
N ALA A 193 2.59 -12.31 -3.62
CA ALA A 193 2.40 -12.49 -2.16
C ALA A 193 1.31 -13.54 -1.86
N HIS A 194 1.53 -14.81 -2.25
CA HIS A 194 0.60 -15.92 -2.07
C HIS A 194 0.13 -16.12 -0.63
N LYS A 195 0.92 -15.71 0.35
CA LYS A 195 0.54 -15.77 1.78
C LYS A 195 -0.63 -14.83 2.14
N ARG A 196 -0.90 -13.83 1.28
CA ARG A 196 -1.99 -12.86 1.47
C ARG A 196 -3.30 -13.30 0.81
N GLY A 197 -3.29 -14.40 0.04
CA GLY A 197 -4.44 -14.95 -0.67
C GLY A 197 -4.13 -15.32 -2.12
N GLU A 198 -5.19 -15.41 -2.92
CA GLU A 198 -5.07 -15.66 -4.35
C GLU A 198 -4.33 -14.52 -5.06
N THR A 199 -3.47 -14.87 -6.01
CA THR A 199 -2.68 -13.91 -6.79
C THR A 199 -3.25 -13.76 -8.19
N VAL A 200 -3.09 -12.57 -8.73
CA VAL A 200 -3.52 -12.24 -10.10
C VAL A 200 -2.69 -13.05 -11.11
N PRO A 201 -3.33 -13.70 -12.11
CA PRO A 201 -2.65 -14.44 -13.17
C PRO A 201 -1.71 -13.57 -14.01
N ASP A 202 -0.65 -14.17 -14.58
CA ASP A 202 0.32 -13.46 -15.42
C ASP A 202 -0.33 -12.87 -16.68
N GLU A 203 -1.38 -13.50 -17.21
CA GLU A 203 -2.17 -13.00 -18.34
C GLU A 203 -2.82 -11.64 -18.03
N VAL A 204 -3.38 -11.49 -16.83
CA VAL A 204 -3.97 -10.21 -16.40
C VAL A 204 -2.89 -9.14 -16.20
N ILE A 205 -1.70 -9.53 -15.72
CA ILE A 205 -0.55 -8.62 -15.63
C ILE A 205 -0.14 -8.15 -17.04
N ALA A 206 -0.15 -9.04 -18.03
CA ALA A 206 0.15 -8.68 -19.41
C ALA A 206 -0.93 -7.73 -20.02
N GLU A 207 -2.21 -7.95 -19.69
CA GLU A 207 -3.30 -7.05 -20.07
C GLU A 207 -3.15 -5.66 -19.41
N LEU A 208 -2.79 -5.60 -18.14
CA LEU A 208 -2.50 -4.34 -17.45
C LEU A 208 -1.30 -3.62 -18.06
N ALA A 209 -0.24 -4.35 -18.43
CA ALA A 209 0.91 -3.79 -19.14
C ALA A 209 0.49 -3.18 -20.50
N ALA A 210 -0.37 -3.87 -21.26
CA ALA A 210 -0.93 -3.36 -22.51
C ALA A 210 -1.83 -2.12 -22.29
N ALA A 211 -2.51 -2.03 -21.14
CA ALA A 211 -3.31 -0.88 -20.74
C ALA A 211 -2.48 0.29 -20.20
N GLY A 212 -1.17 0.07 -19.96
CA GLY A 212 -0.24 1.13 -19.60
C GLY A 212 0.30 1.06 -18.16
N LEU A 213 0.20 -0.07 -17.47
CA LEU A 213 0.96 -0.32 -16.24
C LEU A 213 2.46 -0.10 -16.49
N ASP A 214 3.14 0.59 -15.59
CA ASP A 214 4.54 0.96 -15.76
C ASP A 214 5.52 -0.02 -15.12
N GLY A 215 5.13 -0.72 -14.06
CA GLY A 215 6.07 -1.60 -13.33
C GLY A 215 5.42 -2.69 -12.48
N LEU A 216 6.29 -3.58 -11.97
CA LEU A 216 5.97 -4.60 -10.97
C LEU A 216 6.89 -4.44 -9.76
N GLU A 217 6.36 -4.59 -8.57
CA GLU A 217 7.15 -4.77 -7.36
C GLU A 217 7.67 -6.21 -7.32
N VAL A 218 8.95 -6.37 -7.66
CA VAL A 218 9.61 -7.68 -7.80
C VAL A 218 10.27 -8.11 -6.50
N ASP A 219 11.08 -7.22 -5.94
CA ASP A 219 11.83 -7.50 -4.71
C ASP A 219 11.02 -7.08 -3.48
N HIS A 220 10.27 -8.04 -2.95
CA HIS A 220 9.40 -7.87 -1.78
C HIS A 220 9.66 -8.99 -0.76
N VAL A 221 9.44 -8.71 0.53
CA VAL A 221 9.70 -9.68 1.62
C VAL A 221 8.83 -10.93 1.55
N ASP A 222 7.61 -10.82 1.03
CA ASP A 222 6.69 -11.96 0.85
C ASP A 222 6.95 -12.76 -0.43
N HIS A 223 7.90 -12.32 -1.27
CA HIS A 223 8.28 -13.06 -2.46
C HIS A 223 9.47 -13.98 -2.17
N GLU A 224 9.28 -15.26 -2.38
CA GLU A 224 10.37 -16.23 -2.36
C GLU A 224 11.31 -16.02 -3.55
N PRO A 225 12.58 -16.49 -3.49
CA PRO A 225 13.55 -16.27 -4.58
C PRO A 225 13.04 -16.69 -5.96
N ALA A 226 12.35 -17.82 -6.06
CA ALA A 226 11.77 -18.31 -7.33
C ALA A 226 10.69 -17.36 -7.86
N THR A 227 9.84 -16.80 -6.98
CA THR A 227 8.82 -15.80 -7.32
C THR A 227 9.47 -14.51 -7.84
N ARG A 228 10.51 -14.01 -7.17
CA ARG A 228 11.24 -12.82 -7.62
C ARG A 228 11.86 -13.02 -9.01
N GLU A 229 12.47 -14.19 -9.26
CA GLU A 229 13.06 -14.47 -10.58
C GLU A 229 11.97 -14.57 -11.67
N ARG A 230 10.85 -15.23 -11.40
CA ARG A 230 9.70 -15.28 -12.32
C ARG A 230 9.19 -13.88 -12.64
N LEU A 231 8.92 -13.07 -11.62
CA LEU A 231 8.42 -11.70 -11.79
C LEU A 231 9.43 -10.79 -12.51
N ARG A 232 10.71 -10.97 -12.25
CA ARG A 232 11.78 -10.26 -12.98
C ARG A 232 11.83 -10.66 -14.45
N GLY A 233 11.59 -11.94 -14.75
CA GLY A 233 11.43 -12.44 -16.12
C GLY A 233 10.23 -11.81 -16.83
N LEU A 234 9.08 -11.82 -16.17
CA LEU A 234 7.84 -11.22 -16.67
C LEU A 234 7.97 -9.70 -16.89
N ALA A 235 8.58 -8.98 -15.93
CA ALA A 235 8.83 -7.55 -16.09
C ALA A 235 9.70 -7.24 -17.31
N ARG A 236 10.75 -8.04 -17.58
CA ARG A 236 11.59 -7.90 -18.79
C ARG A 236 10.79 -8.16 -20.07
N GLU A 237 10.00 -9.23 -20.11
CA GLU A 237 9.18 -9.61 -21.26
C GLU A 237 8.18 -8.51 -21.61
N LEU A 238 7.49 -7.97 -20.59
CA LEU A 238 6.48 -6.94 -20.73
C LEU A 238 7.03 -5.50 -20.76
N ARG A 239 8.36 -5.33 -20.65
CA ARG A 239 9.05 -4.03 -20.59
C ARG A 239 8.58 -3.14 -19.43
N LEU A 240 8.26 -3.76 -18.31
CA LEU A 240 7.88 -3.09 -17.07
C LEU A 240 9.11 -2.78 -16.22
N LEU A 241 9.02 -1.73 -15.42
CA LEU A 241 9.99 -1.42 -14.37
C LEU A 241 9.93 -2.49 -13.29
N ALA A 242 11.08 -2.85 -12.72
CA ALA A 242 11.17 -3.80 -11.61
C ALA A 242 11.56 -3.05 -10.34
N THR A 243 10.62 -2.80 -9.45
CA THR A 243 10.89 -2.14 -8.16
C THR A 243 11.15 -3.16 -7.05
N GLY A 244 11.64 -2.67 -5.92
CA GLY A 244 11.76 -3.42 -4.69
C GLY A 244 11.54 -2.51 -3.48
N SER A 245 10.84 -3.00 -2.46
CA SER A 245 10.44 -2.18 -1.31
C SER A 245 10.15 -3.05 -0.10
N SER A 246 10.09 -2.42 1.09
CA SER A 246 9.88 -3.13 2.35
C SER A 246 8.41 -3.40 2.67
N ASP A 247 7.49 -2.58 2.17
CA ASP A 247 6.10 -2.55 2.63
C ASP A 247 6.03 -2.34 4.17
N TYR A 248 6.83 -1.38 4.64
CA TYR A 248 7.00 -1.04 6.05
C TYR A 248 5.71 -0.49 6.66
N HIS A 249 5.36 -0.97 7.87
CA HIS A 249 4.17 -0.54 8.63
C HIS A 249 4.50 -0.21 10.09
N GLY A 250 5.75 0.19 10.38
CA GLY A 250 6.17 0.41 11.76
C GLY A 250 6.24 -0.88 12.57
N THR A 251 5.81 -0.82 13.82
CA THR A 251 5.82 -1.98 14.73
C THR A 251 4.74 -3.03 14.42
N ARG A 252 3.82 -2.74 13.49
CA ARG A 252 2.77 -3.68 13.08
C ARG A 252 3.30 -4.87 12.30
N LYS A 253 4.39 -4.66 11.56
CA LYS A 253 5.14 -5.71 10.87
C LYS A 253 6.59 -5.72 11.36
N THR A 254 7.22 -6.88 11.40
CA THR A 254 8.64 -7.02 11.80
C THR A 254 9.62 -6.73 10.66
N VAL A 255 9.15 -6.10 9.58
CA VAL A 255 9.93 -5.78 8.38
C VAL A 255 10.60 -4.42 8.57
N PRO A 256 11.93 -4.31 8.54
CA PRO A 256 12.60 -3.02 8.67
C PRO A 256 12.57 -2.23 7.36
N LEU A 257 12.65 -0.90 7.47
CA LEU A 257 12.85 0.01 6.35
C LEU A 257 14.06 -0.41 5.50
N GLY A 258 13.89 -0.43 4.18
CA GLY A 258 14.93 -0.83 3.25
C GLY A 258 15.27 -2.33 3.26
N ALA A 259 14.36 -3.20 3.75
CA ALA A 259 14.51 -4.66 3.70
C ALA A 259 14.65 -5.17 2.26
N CYS A 260 13.94 -4.55 1.34
CA CYS A 260 14.15 -4.63 -0.11
C CYS A 260 14.24 -3.20 -0.66
N THR A 261 14.93 -3.03 -1.78
CA THR A 261 15.23 -1.69 -2.33
C THR A 261 15.05 -1.66 -3.84
N THR A 262 14.74 -0.49 -4.36
CA THR A 262 14.62 -0.21 -5.79
C THR A 262 15.96 0.25 -6.35
N PRO A 263 16.40 -0.24 -7.54
CA PRO A 263 17.59 0.28 -8.21
C PRO A 263 17.48 1.77 -8.56
N PRO A 264 18.57 2.56 -8.43
CA PRO A 264 18.53 4.01 -8.71
C PRO A 264 18.05 4.37 -10.12
N GLU A 265 18.42 3.57 -11.12
CA GLU A 265 18.00 3.75 -12.52
C GLU A 265 16.48 3.58 -12.68
N VAL A 266 15.86 2.69 -11.90
CA VAL A 266 14.40 2.49 -11.93
C VAL A 266 13.67 3.71 -11.32
N LEU A 267 14.20 4.28 -10.24
CA LEU A 267 13.65 5.53 -9.69
C LEU A 267 13.81 6.69 -10.68
N ALA A 268 14.95 6.78 -11.37
CA ALA A 268 15.15 7.79 -12.40
C ALA A 268 14.13 7.65 -13.54
N ASP A 269 13.83 6.43 -13.97
CA ASP A 269 12.81 6.14 -14.98
C ASP A 269 11.39 6.50 -14.47
N ILE A 270 11.06 6.23 -13.21
CA ILE A 270 9.80 6.63 -12.59
C ILE A 270 9.68 8.17 -12.63
N ALA A 271 10.70 8.89 -12.17
CA ALA A 271 10.71 10.34 -12.14
C ALA A 271 10.64 10.95 -13.56
N ALA A 272 11.30 10.33 -14.54
CA ALA A 272 11.26 10.79 -15.92
C ALA A 272 9.90 10.59 -16.62
N ARG A 273 9.11 9.58 -16.19
CA ARG A 273 7.75 9.32 -16.71
C ARG A 273 6.69 10.18 -16.04
N ALA A 274 6.90 10.56 -14.79
CA ALA A 274 5.94 11.34 -14.02
C ALA A 274 5.91 12.79 -14.51
N THR A 275 4.71 13.36 -14.57
CA THR A 275 4.46 14.77 -14.89
C THR A 275 3.53 15.46 -13.88
N GLY A 276 2.98 14.70 -12.92
CA GLY A 276 2.04 15.21 -11.92
C GLY A 276 2.71 15.85 -10.71
N ALA A 277 3.83 15.27 -10.26
CA ALA A 277 4.63 15.80 -9.17
C ALA A 277 6.11 15.41 -9.34
N GLU A 278 6.98 16.06 -8.56
CA GLU A 278 8.41 15.75 -8.50
C GLU A 278 8.78 15.21 -7.11
N PRO A 279 9.86 14.40 -6.99
CA PRO A 279 10.40 14.03 -5.69
C PRO A 279 10.80 15.27 -4.88
N ILE A 280 10.52 15.25 -3.57
CA ILE A 280 10.76 16.38 -2.67
C ILE A 280 12.06 16.11 -1.90
N SER A 281 13.03 17.02 -1.99
CA SER A 281 14.25 16.99 -1.19
C SER A 281 14.26 18.15 -0.18
N ALA A 282 14.97 17.95 0.93
CA ALA A 282 15.21 19.05 1.87
C ALA A 282 15.93 20.20 1.13
N VAL A 283 15.42 21.41 1.28
CA VAL A 283 16.05 22.64 0.78
C VAL A 283 17.18 23.07 1.71
#